data_27184d98ab66edc25e385b6a3401b06f
#
_entry.id   27184d98ab66edc25e385b6a3401b06f
#
_cell.length_a   1.000
_cell.length_b   1.000
_cell.length_c   1.000
_cell.angle_alpha   90.00
_cell.angle_beta   90.00
_cell.angle_gamma   90.00
#
_symmetry.space_group_name_H-M   'P 1'
#
loop_
_entity.id
_entity.type
_entity.pdbx_description
1 polymer ?
#
loop_
_entity_poly.entity_id
_entity_poly.type
_entity_poly.pdbx_seq_one_letter_code
_entity_poly.pdbx_strand_id
1 'polypeptide(L)'
;MDFIRNFPMFSVVLSLFSGVLCTMLRGKTAKIYTIIYECALAAMVSSVLWYTADAGKSFTYVLGEFPAPWGNELRAGTLEASLALVFIVVMLCAVLAGQRYVQEDMDESKINIYYAIVNLMTAALMAMTWTNDIFSGYVFLEILTLTSCGVLIVREIGRTTLAAVRYMILNLVGSGLFLLGVVLLYDITGNLLMVPMRAEIAMLYQDPGAKTVLIMAAGILTIGLSIKSGLFPFHYWMPDTYGWATPTSAALLSSLVSKSYIFLLIKIYWRVIGIDIFTDMPIRNIVFVLGLCGMIFGSVSAIRAENINRMVAFSSAAQIGYIYMGIGLGGTAGYTAAIFHIMAHAVTKSQLFLTTPRLADVSGDSLRFKNLQGCALADPNAGLFFLLPSLSMIGIPIFGGFSSKLFFAMAAADRGGIKLILVMLALAASSLLNAMYFIRTLIRIYTPAQRAAAKVRHGLDYNIPMIVLTLGNLAMGLFSWVFAQAIGQGLGMFM
;
A
#
# COMPACT_ATOMS: atom_id res chain seq x y z
N MET A 1 15.44 1.87 27.79
CA MET A 1 15.42 1.19 26.48
C MET A 1 14.34 0.11 26.41
N ASP A 2 14.06 -0.62 27.48
CA ASP A 2 13.02 -1.68 27.47
C ASP A 2 11.60 -1.20 27.18
N PHE A 3 11.27 0.05 27.52
CA PHE A 3 9.96 0.61 27.28
C PHE A 3 9.61 0.74 25.77
N ILE A 4 10.59 0.99 24.89
CA ILE A 4 10.39 1.09 23.43
C ILE A 4 9.91 -0.24 22.84
N ARG A 5 10.28 -1.37 23.45
CA ARG A 5 9.85 -2.71 23.01
C ARG A 5 8.33 -2.94 23.10
N ASN A 6 7.63 -2.13 23.92
CA ASN A 6 6.17 -2.17 24.02
C ASN A 6 5.47 -1.36 22.92
N PHE A 7 6.16 -0.49 22.19
CA PHE A 7 5.57 0.41 21.21
C PHE A 7 4.84 -0.29 20.04
N PRO A 8 5.30 -1.43 19.50
CA PRO A 8 4.52 -2.18 18.53
C PRO A 8 3.12 -2.56 19.04
N MET A 9 3.02 -3.07 20.28
CA MET A 9 1.74 -3.38 20.91
C MET A 9 0.92 -2.09 21.17
N PHE A 10 1.53 -1.06 21.73
CA PHE A 10 0.85 0.21 21.99
C PHE A 10 0.33 0.85 20.71
N SER A 11 1.06 0.75 19.59
CA SER A 11 0.62 1.27 18.30
C SER A 11 -0.69 0.63 17.82
N VAL A 12 -0.92 -0.64 18.12
CA VAL A 12 -2.16 -1.35 17.77
C VAL A 12 -3.27 -1.02 18.75
N VAL A 13 -3.03 -1.22 20.04
CA VAL A 13 -4.05 -1.08 21.10
C VAL A 13 -4.54 0.36 21.20
N LEU A 14 -3.63 1.34 21.19
CA LEU A 14 -4.02 2.75 21.25
C LEU A 14 -4.78 3.20 20.00
N SER A 15 -4.45 2.63 18.81
CA SER A 15 -5.22 2.91 17.59
C SER A 15 -6.66 2.38 17.69
N LEU A 16 -6.86 1.19 18.25
CA LEU A 16 -8.20 0.63 18.50
C LEU A 16 -8.99 1.53 19.47
N PHE A 17 -8.39 1.90 20.60
CA PHE A 17 -9.00 2.82 21.55
C PHE A 17 -9.28 4.20 20.96
N SER A 18 -8.36 4.70 20.13
CA SER A 18 -8.53 5.97 19.41
C SER A 18 -9.76 5.92 18.49
N GLY A 19 -9.97 4.80 17.80
CA GLY A 19 -11.18 4.59 17.00
C GLY A 19 -12.45 4.69 17.84
N VAL A 20 -12.49 4.02 18.98
CA VAL A 20 -13.65 4.08 19.91
C VAL A 20 -13.85 5.50 20.45
N LEU A 21 -12.79 6.17 20.89
CA LEU A 21 -12.89 7.54 21.39
C LEU A 21 -13.44 8.52 20.35
N CYS A 22 -13.04 8.38 19.08
CA CYS A 22 -13.55 9.23 18.01
C CYS A 22 -15.08 9.15 17.84
N THR A 23 -15.71 8.00 18.13
CA THR A 23 -17.18 7.89 18.06
C THR A 23 -17.90 8.74 19.09
N MET A 24 -17.24 9.06 20.21
CA MET A 24 -17.79 9.86 21.30
C MET A 24 -17.53 11.36 21.13
N LEU A 25 -16.65 11.75 20.21
CA LEU A 25 -16.26 13.13 19.97
C LEU A 25 -17.14 13.76 18.86
N ARG A 26 -17.20 15.09 18.82
CA ARG A 26 -17.80 15.82 17.68
C ARG A 26 -16.81 15.82 16.50
N GLY A 27 -17.31 15.90 15.27
CA GLY A 27 -16.51 15.76 14.05
C GLY A 27 -15.23 16.62 14.00
N LYS A 28 -15.30 17.90 14.38
CA LYS A 28 -14.11 18.79 14.44
C LYS A 28 -13.10 18.32 15.50
N THR A 29 -13.57 17.91 16.66
CA THR A 29 -12.73 17.42 17.77
C THR A 29 -12.12 16.06 17.41
N ALA A 30 -12.90 15.15 16.82
CA ALA A 30 -12.43 13.85 16.33
C ALA A 30 -11.29 14.02 15.33
N LYS A 31 -11.42 14.98 14.39
CA LYS A 31 -10.35 15.32 13.44
C LYS A 31 -9.05 15.73 14.14
N ILE A 32 -9.13 16.73 15.03
CA ILE A 32 -7.95 17.26 15.72
C ILE A 32 -7.30 16.16 16.56
N TYR A 33 -8.11 15.38 17.25
CA TYR A 33 -7.66 14.24 18.04
C TYR A 33 -6.92 13.21 17.15
N THR A 34 -7.49 12.83 16.00
CA THR A 34 -6.85 11.90 15.04
C THR A 34 -5.49 12.43 14.58
N ILE A 35 -5.39 13.72 14.23
CA ILE A 35 -4.12 14.31 13.79
C ILE A 35 -3.06 14.25 14.91
N ILE A 36 -3.43 14.64 16.14
CA ILE A 36 -2.51 14.58 17.28
C ILE A 36 -2.09 13.14 17.57
N TYR A 37 -3.05 12.22 17.52
CA TYR A 37 -2.80 10.80 17.72
C TYR A 37 -1.83 10.24 16.67
N GLU A 38 -2.06 10.49 15.38
CA GLU A 38 -1.19 10.03 14.29
C GLU A 38 0.23 10.63 14.39
N CYS A 39 0.37 11.89 14.84
CA CYS A 39 1.68 12.48 15.13
C CYS A 39 2.40 11.76 16.29
N ALA A 40 1.68 11.43 17.36
CA ALA A 40 2.24 10.67 18.48
C ALA A 40 2.64 9.26 18.05
N LEU A 41 1.81 8.62 17.23
CA LEU A 41 2.09 7.31 16.66
C LEU A 41 3.33 7.33 15.75
N ALA A 42 3.48 8.36 14.92
CA ALA A 42 4.69 8.57 14.10
C ALA A 42 5.95 8.68 14.96
N ALA A 43 5.89 9.39 16.08
CA ALA A 43 7.01 9.49 17.02
C ALA A 43 7.33 8.14 17.68
N MET A 44 6.31 7.36 18.07
CA MET A 44 6.50 6.02 18.64
C MET A 44 7.17 5.08 17.63
N VAL A 45 6.69 5.03 16.39
CA VAL A 45 7.25 4.16 15.34
C VAL A 45 8.65 4.62 14.93
N SER A 46 8.90 5.93 14.89
CA SER A 46 10.26 6.45 14.66
C SER A 46 11.24 6.01 15.75
N SER A 47 10.79 5.94 17.00
CA SER A 47 11.58 5.43 18.12
C SER A 47 11.90 3.93 17.97
N VAL A 48 10.94 3.13 17.49
CA VAL A 48 11.16 1.70 17.19
C VAL A 48 12.16 1.56 16.04
N LEU A 49 12.03 2.38 14.99
CA LEU A 49 12.94 2.36 13.85
C LEU A 49 14.37 2.69 14.29
N TRP A 50 14.53 3.76 15.08
CA TRP A 50 15.83 4.13 15.63
C TRP A 50 16.44 3.02 16.49
N TYR A 51 15.63 2.44 17.40
CA TYR A 51 16.08 1.37 18.29
C TYR A 51 16.53 0.12 17.52
N THR A 52 15.77 -0.31 16.51
CA THR A 52 16.10 -1.51 15.71
C THR A 52 17.27 -1.26 14.74
N ALA A 53 17.42 -0.04 14.24
CA ALA A 53 18.56 0.34 13.40
C ALA A 53 19.87 0.42 14.19
N ASP A 54 19.84 0.99 15.40
CA ASP A 54 20.99 1.09 16.30
C ASP A 54 21.43 -0.29 16.81
N ALA A 55 20.47 -1.13 17.23
CA ALA A 55 20.74 -2.48 17.70
C ALA A 55 21.16 -3.45 16.58
N GLY A 56 20.87 -3.15 15.32
CA GLY A 56 21.10 -4.06 14.18
C GLY A 56 20.35 -5.40 14.27
N LYS A 57 19.31 -5.48 15.12
CA LYS A 57 18.55 -6.71 15.41
C LYS A 57 17.06 -6.43 15.56
N SER A 58 16.25 -7.38 15.11
CA SER A 58 14.81 -7.39 15.41
C SER A 58 14.56 -7.91 16.83
N PHE A 59 13.41 -7.54 17.39
CA PHE A 59 12.93 -8.10 18.65
C PHE A 59 11.50 -8.62 18.50
N THR A 60 11.16 -9.60 19.34
CA THR A 60 9.81 -10.17 19.44
C THR A 60 9.19 -9.73 20.77
N TYR A 61 7.93 -9.32 20.70
CA TYR A 61 7.09 -9.01 21.86
C TYR A 61 6.03 -10.10 21.98
N VAL A 62 6.10 -10.88 23.07
CA VAL A 62 5.14 -11.94 23.36
C VAL A 62 3.96 -11.35 24.14
N LEU A 63 2.75 -11.45 23.60
CA LEU A 63 1.57 -10.90 24.25
C LEU A 63 1.18 -11.76 25.46
N GLY A 64 1.07 -11.11 26.63
CA GLY A 64 0.68 -11.75 27.87
C GLY A 64 1.70 -12.76 28.43
N GLU A 65 2.93 -12.77 27.89
CA GLU A 65 4.02 -13.67 28.29
C GLU A 65 3.70 -15.18 28.17
N PHE A 66 2.68 -15.54 27.39
CA PHE A 66 2.35 -16.93 27.11
C PHE A 66 3.33 -17.52 26.10
N PRO A 67 3.93 -18.70 26.39
CA PRO A 67 4.86 -19.34 25.47
C PRO A 67 4.15 -19.88 24.22
N ALA A 68 4.91 -20.05 23.14
CA ALA A 68 4.43 -20.78 21.97
C ALA A 68 3.99 -22.21 22.35
N PRO A 69 2.94 -22.78 21.75
CA PRO A 69 2.11 -22.23 20.65
C PRO A 69 0.91 -21.39 21.11
N TRP A 70 0.72 -21.19 22.41
CA TRP A 70 -0.47 -20.55 23.00
C TRP A 70 -0.43 -19.02 22.95
N GLY A 71 0.77 -18.45 22.90
CA GLY A 71 0.97 -16.99 22.87
C GLY A 71 0.90 -16.44 21.46
N ASN A 72 0.44 -15.18 21.35
CA ASN A 72 0.55 -14.40 20.14
C ASN A 72 1.79 -13.49 20.21
N GLU A 73 2.41 -13.22 19.07
CA GLU A 73 3.65 -12.48 18.99
C GLU A 73 3.58 -11.32 18.00
N LEU A 74 4.16 -10.20 18.39
CA LEU A 74 4.50 -9.10 17.48
C LEU A 74 6.01 -9.07 17.30
N ARG A 75 6.46 -8.84 16.10
CA ARG A 75 7.88 -8.69 15.80
C ARG A 75 8.15 -7.35 15.14
N ALA A 76 9.17 -6.66 15.63
CA ALA A 76 9.64 -5.40 15.12
C ALA A 76 11.10 -5.52 14.69
N GLY A 77 11.32 -5.22 13.43
CA GLY A 77 12.65 -5.06 12.83
C GLY A 77 12.70 -3.75 12.06
N THR A 78 13.85 -3.44 11.51
CA THR A 78 14.08 -2.20 10.75
C THR A 78 13.14 -2.08 9.55
N LEU A 79 12.83 -3.19 8.89
CA LEU A 79 11.96 -3.21 7.71
C LEU A 79 10.51 -2.92 8.09
N GLU A 80 9.97 -3.62 9.09
CA GLU A 80 8.61 -3.40 9.59
C GLU A 80 8.44 -1.95 10.09
N ALA A 81 9.40 -1.44 10.85
CA ALA A 81 9.38 -0.08 11.40
C ALA A 81 9.45 0.98 10.29
N SER A 82 10.29 0.77 9.27
CA SER A 82 10.38 1.67 8.11
C SER A 82 9.08 1.74 7.34
N LEU A 83 8.46 0.59 7.09
CA LEU A 83 7.19 0.52 6.36
C LEU A 83 6.03 1.12 7.18
N ALA A 84 5.96 0.82 8.48
CA ALA A 84 5.00 1.41 9.41
C ALA A 84 5.10 2.93 9.42
N LEU A 85 6.33 3.47 9.47
CA LEU A 85 6.55 4.92 9.44
C LEU A 85 6.05 5.56 8.14
N VAL A 86 6.36 4.95 6.98
CA VAL A 86 5.84 5.42 5.68
C VAL A 86 4.30 5.39 5.69
N PHE A 87 3.69 4.34 6.22
CA PHE A 87 2.23 4.22 6.28
C PHE A 87 1.61 5.32 7.15
N ILE A 88 2.17 5.59 8.33
CA ILE A 88 1.65 6.63 9.23
C ILE A 88 1.83 8.02 8.63
N VAL A 89 2.99 8.33 8.04
CA VAL A 89 3.23 9.63 7.39
C VAL A 89 2.25 9.85 6.22
N VAL A 90 2.02 8.84 5.40
CA VAL A 90 1.04 8.91 4.30
C VAL A 90 -0.38 9.06 4.84
N MET A 91 -0.75 8.33 5.91
CA MET A 91 -2.05 8.46 6.59
C MET A 91 -2.26 9.90 7.09
N LEU A 92 -1.30 10.43 7.84
CA LEU A 92 -1.33 11.80 8.37
C LEU A 92 -1.47 12.84 7.25
N CYS A 93 -0.67 12.72 6.18
CA CYS A 93 -0.76 13.60 5.02
C CYS A 93 -2.12 13.51 4.33
N ALA A 94 -2.69 12.31 4.19
CA ALA A 94 -4.01 12.12 3.58
C ALA A 94 -5.14 12.73 4.43
N VAL A 95 -5.08 12.56 5.75
CA VAL A 95 -6.05 13.14 6.70
C VAL A 95 -5.98 14.67 6.67
N LEU A 96 -4.78 15.24 6.67
CA LEU A 96 -4.59 16.70 6.64
C LEU A 96 -5.03 17.32 5.31
N ALA A 97 -4.52 16.82 4.19
CA ALA A 97 -4.79 17.42 2.87
C ALA A 97 -6.21 17.19 2.37
N GLY A 98 -6.83 16.08 2.77
CA GLY A 98 -8.18 15.70 2.34
C GLY A 98 -9.32 16.20 3.23
N GLN A 99 -9.01 16.87 4.35
CA GLN A 99 -9.99 17.25 5.39
C GLN A 99 -11.17 18.10 4.84
N ARG A 100 -10.93 18.95 3.85
CA ARG A 100 -11.97 19.78 3.22
C ARG A 100 -13.01 18.87 2.54
N TYR A 101 -12.57 17.90 1.76
CA TYR A 101 -13.46 16.99 1.03
C TYR A 101 -14.22 16.04 1.95
N VAL A 102 -13.64 15.66 3.08
CA VAL A 102 -14.36 14.91 4.13
C VAL A 102 -15.56 15.74 4.65
N GLN A 103 -15.39 17.06 4.81
CA GLN A 103 -16.45 17.95 5.25
C GLN A 103 -17.48 18.25 4.15
N GLU A 104 -17.09 18.29 2.89
CA GLU A 104 -17.97 18.57 1.74
C GLU A 104 -18.74 17.32 1.29
N ASP A 105 -18.14 16.14 1.40
CA ASP A 105 -18.69 14.88 0.93
C ASP A 105 -19.58 14.15 1.96
N MET A 106 -19.63 14.60 3.24
CA MET A 106 -20.31 13.92 4.34
C MET A 106 -21.16 14.85 5.21
N ASP A 107 -22.20 14.26 5.79
CA ASP A 107 -22.97 14.93 6.84
C ASP A 107 -22.11 15.18 8.09
N GLU A 108 -22.25 16.34 8.73
CA GLU A 108 -21.51 16.70 9.95
C GLU A 108 -21.64 15.65 11.07
N SER A 109 -22.79 15.00 11.18
CA SER A 109 -23.07 13.94 12.16
C SER A 109 -22.25 12.66 11.96
N LYS A 110 -21.66 12.45 10.79
CA LYS A 110 -20.93 11.22 10.41
C LYS A 110 -19.41 11.44 10.35
N ILE A 111 -18.92 12.67 10.43
CA ILE A 111 -17.50 12.99 10.34
C ILE A 111 -16.69 12.31 11.45
N ASN A 112 -17.23 12.23 12.67
CA ASN A 112 -16.57 11.53 13.77
C ASN A 112 -16.45 10.03 13.51
N ILE A 113 -17.49 9.41 12.93
CA ILE A 113 -17.46 7.98 12.53
C ILE A 113 -16.40 7.74 11.46
N TYR A 114 -16.27 8.66 10.51
CA TYR A 114 -15.20 8.57 9.49
C TYR A 114 -13.82 8.52 10.13
N TYR A 115 -13.51 9.43 11.06
CA TYR A 115 -12.22 9.42 11.76
C TYR A 115 -12.06 8.22 12.69
N ALA A 116 -13.14 7.71 13.27
CA ALA A 116 -13.12 6.44 14.01
C ALA A 116 -12.68 5.29 13.11
N ILE A 117 -13.27 5.18 11.91
CA ILE A 117 -12.90 4.15 10.92
C ILE A 117 -11.45 4.32 10.45
N VAL A 118 -10.97 5.55 10.24
CA VAL A 118 -9.57 5.84 9.88
C VAL A 118 -8.62 5.33 10.98
N ASN A 119 -8.89 5.59 12.26
CA ASN A 119 -8.07 5.11 13.36
C ASN A 119 -8.10 3.59 13.51
N LEU A 120 -9.25 2.94 13.26
CA LEU A 120 -9.34 1.47 13.20
C LEU A 120 -8.56 0.90 12.01
N MET A 121 -8.56 1.59 10.87
CA MET A 121 -7.71 1.25 9.73
C MET A 121 -6.23 1.34 10.08
N THR A 122 -5.81 2.39 10.80
CA THR A 122 -4.45 2.53 11.32
C THR A 122 -4.08 1.36 12.24
N ALA A 123 -4.98 0.95 13.15
CA ALA A 123 -4.78 -0.21 14.00
C ALA A 123 -4.49 -1.48 13.19
N ALA A 124 -5.32 -1.74 12.17
CA ALA A 124 -5.15 -2.90 11.31
C ALA A 124 -3.85 -2.86 10.49
N LEU A 125 -3.46 -1.68 9.97
CA LEU A 125 -2.19 -1.48 9.25
C LEU A 125 -0.99 -1.76 10.16
N MET A 126 -1.00 -1.24 11.38
CA MET A 126 0.07 -1.47 12.37
C MET A 126 0.14 -2.94 12.77
N ALA A 127 -0.99 -3.55 13.10
CA ALA A 127 -1.04 -4.94 13.48
C ALA A 127 -0.55 -5.89 12.37
N MET A 128 -0.97 -5.67 11.12
CA MET A 128 -0.47 -6.46 9.97
C MET A 128 1.03 -6.26 9.74
N THR A 129 1.54 -5.09 10.05
CA THR A 129 2.97 -4.80 9.91
C THR A 129 3.78 -5.53 10.97
N TRP A 130 3.33 -5.54 12.23
CA TRP A 130 4.06 -6.14 13.34
C TRP A 130 3.79 -7.63 13.58
N THR A 131 2.63 -8.17 13.17
CA THR A 131 2.25 -9.55 13.51
C THR A 131 3.31 -10.57 13.12
N ASN A 132 3.54 -11.55 14.03
CA ASN A 132 4.34 -12.75 13.82
C ASN A 132 3.49 -14.03 13.87
N ASP A 133 2.18 -13.88 13.80
CA ASP A 133 1.19 -14.94 13.80
C ASP A 133 0.32 -14.84 12.56
N ILE A 134 0.13 -15.95 11.83
CA ILE A 134 -0.57 -15.94 10.54
C ILE A 134 -2.09 -15.76 10.71
N PHE A 135 -2.66 -16.28 11.81
CA PHE A 135 -4.08 -16.14 12.10
C PHE A 135 -4.42 -14.71 12.57
N SER A 136 -3.57 -14.12 13.40
CA SER A 136 -3.68 -12.69 13.73
C SER A 136 -3.55 -11.82 12.48
N GLY A 137 -2.69 -12.21 11.54
CA GLY A 137 -2.62 -11.60 10.22
C GLY A 137 -3.97 -11.64 9.49
N TYR A 138 -4.69 -12.77 9.56
CA TYR A 138 -6.03 -12.91 9.01
C TYR A 138 -7.05 -11.98 9.70
N VAL A 139 -7.07 -11.94 11.03
CA VAL A 139 -8.01 -11.09 11.78
C VAL A 139 -7.86 -9.61 11.40
N PHE A 140 -6.64 -9.11 11.39
CA PHE A 140 -6.39 -7.70 11.05
C PHE A 140 -6.56 -7.40 9.55
N LEU A 141 -6.35 -8.38 8.70
CA LEU A 141 -6.71 -8.32 7.28
C LEU A 141 -8.23 -8.13 7.08
N GLU A 142 -9.07 -8.78 7.91
CA GLU A 142 -10.52 -8.59 7.88
C GLU A 142 -10.93 -7.22 8.43
N ILE A 143 -10.34 -6.78 9.54
CA ILE A 143 -10.58 -5.44 10.08
C ILE A 143 -10.22 -4.38 9.03
N LEU A 144 -9.10 -4.55 8.32
CA LEU A 144 -8.69 -3.65 7.25
C LEU A 144 -9.68 -3.65 6.08
N THR A 145 -10.25 -4.80 5.73
CA THR A 145 -11.27 -4.91 4.69
C THR A 145 -12.55 -4.19 5.06
N LEU A 146 -13.04 -4.40 6.29
CA LEU A 146 -14.25 -3.75 6.80
C LEU A 146 -14.07 -2.22 6.91
N THR A 147 -12.95 -1.77 7.44
CA THR A 147 -12.65 -0.33 7.54
C THR A 147 -12.49 0.31 6.17
N SER A 148 -11.90 -0.41 5.20
CA SER A 148 -11.81 0.04 3.80
C SER A 148 -13.19 0.18 3.16
N CYS A 149 -14.11 -0.76 3.41
CA CYS A 149 -15.48 -0.65 2.96
C CYS A 149 -16.19 0.54 3.64
N GLY A 150 -15.96 0.74 4.94
CA GLY A 150 -16.49 1.87 5.69
C GLY A 150 -16.11 3.22 5.10
N VAL A 151 -14.82 3.47 4.83
CA VAL A 151 -14.36 4.74 4.24
C VAL A 151 -14.82 4.95 2.79
N LEU A 152 -15.26 3.89 2.09
CA LEU A 152 -15.85 4.00 0.75
C LEU A 152 -17.30 4.44 0.77
N ILE A 153 -18.11 3.88 1.69
CA ILE A 153 -19.57 4.06 1.68
C ILE A 153 -19.99 5.42 2.25
N VAL A 154 -19.12 6.09 2.98
CA VAL A 154 -19.44 7.35 3.68
C VAL A 154 -19.93 8.49 2.79
N ARG A 155 -19.61 8.46 1.49
CA ARG A 155 -20.08 9.44 0.51
C ARG A 155 -21.57 9.28 0.13
N GLU A 156 -22.18 8.17 0.47
CA GLU A 156 -23.61 7.82 0.27
C GLU A 156 -24.19 8.07 -1.13
N ILE A 157 -23.35 8.03 -2.15
CA ILE A 157 -23.77 8.13 -3.55
C ILE A 157 -23.99 6.70 -4.08
N GLY A 158 -25.06 6.45 -4.83
CA GLY A 158 -25.38 5.09 -5.35
C GLY A 158 -24.20 4.41 -6.07
N ARG A 159 -23.31 5.17 -6.71
CA ARG A 159 -22.10 4.65 -7.36
C ARG A 159 -21.05 4.20 -6.33
N THR A 160 -20.85 4.91 -5.23
CA THR A 160 -19.93 4.52 -4.16
C THR A 160 -20.46 3.30 -3.42
N THR A 161 -21.77 3.23 -3.18
CA THR A 161 -22.40 2.06 -2.56
C THR A 161 -22.20 0.81 -3.42
N LEU A 162 -22.45 0.90 -4.74
CA LEU A 162 -22.23 -0.23 -5.65
C LEU A 162 -20.74 -0.64 -5.71
N ALA A 163 -19.83 0.33 -5.74
CA ALA A 163 -18.39 0.07 -5.72
C ALA A 163 -17.97 -0.62 -4.41
N ALA A 164 -18.50 -0.16 -3.25
CA ALA A 164 -18.25 -0.76 -1.95
C ALA A 164 -18.77 -2.21 -1.86
N VAL A 165 -19.97 -2.49 -2.38
CA VAL A 165 -20.52 -3.86 -2.42
C VAL A 165 -19.64 -4.78 -3.28
N ARG A 166 -19.24 -4.35 -4.49
CA ARG A 166 -18.34 -5.12 -5.36
C ARG A 166 -16.98 -5.36 -4.69
N TYR A 167 -16.41 -4.33 -4.06
CA TYR A 167 -15.18 -4.42 -3.29
C TYR A 167 -15.32 -5.47 -2.19
N MET A 168 -16.38 -5.38 -1.38
CA MET A 168 -16.63 -6.27 -0.25
C MET A 168 -16.78 -7.72 -0.69
N ILE A 169 -17.57 -8.01 -1.73
CA ILE A 169 -17.78 -9.38 -2.24
C ILE A 169 -16.46 -10.01 -2.69
N LEU A 170 -15.66 -9.30 -3.51
CA LEU A 170 -14.40 -9.83 -4.00
C LEU A 170 -13.38 -10.01 -2.86
N ASN A 171 -13.31 -9.05 -1.95
CA ASN A 171 -12.40 -9.15 -0.83
C ASN A 171 -12.79 -10.23 0.18
N LEU A 172 -14.10 -10.52 0.35
CA LEU A 172 -14.57 -11.62 1.18
C LEU A 172 -14.14 -12.98 0.59
N VAL A 173 -14.22 -13.15 -0.74
CA VAL A 173 -13.68 -14.34 -1.40
C VAL A 173 -12.17 -14.46 -1.16
N GLY A 174 -11.43 -13.35 -1.28
CA GLY A 174 -10.00 -13.32 -0.99
C GLY A 174 -9.67 -13.71 0.46
N SER A 175 -10.47 -13.25 1.42
CA SER A 175 -10.35 -13.62 2.83
C SER A 175 -10.61 -15.11 3.09
N GLY A 176 -11.68 -15.63 2.50
CA GLY A 176 -12.04 -17.05 2.64
C GLY A 176 -10.93 -17.97 2.10
N LEU A 177 -10.36 -17.61 0.94
CA LEU A 177 -9.20 -18.33 0.39
C LEU A 177 -7.98 -18.20 1.29
N PHE A 178 -7.70 -17.01 1.84
CA PHE A 178 -6.59 -16.83 2.76
C PHE A 178 -6.77 -17.70 4.01
N LEU A 179 -7.96 -17.69 4.63
CA LEU A 179 -8.25 -18.51 5.79
C LEU A 179 -8.12 -20.02 5.49
N LEU A 180 -8.62 -20.45 4.32
CA LEU A 180 -8.45 -21.84 3.89
C LEU A 180 -6.98 -22.25 3.79
N GLY A 181 -6.14 -21.38 3.23
CA GLY A 181 -4.69 -21.61 3.18
C GLY A 181 -4.05 -21.68 4.57
N VAL A 182 -4.49 -20.82 5.52
CA VAL A 182 -4.04 -20.87 6.92
C VAL A 182 -4.44 -22.20 7.58
N VAL A 183 -5.69 -22.66 7.36
CA VAL A 183 -6.20 -23.93 7.90
C VAL A 183 -5.37 -25.12 7.38
N LEU A 184 -5.07 -25.16 6.07
CA LEU A 184 -4.23 -26.20 5.49
C LEU A 184 -2.80 -26.23 6.07
N LEU A 185 -2.21 -25.04 6.30
CA LEU A 185 -0.89 -24.99 6.95
C LEU A 185 -0.96 -25.41 8.42
N TYR A 186 -1.99 -24.99 9.15
CA TYR A 186 -2.20 -25.34 10.54
C TYR A 186 -2.41 -26.85 10.73
N ASP A 187 -3.20 -27.47 9.84
CA ASP A 187 -3.48 -28.91 9.88
C ASP A 187 -2.22 -29.77 9.82
N ILE A 188 -1.23 -29.38 9.00
CA ILE A 188 0.00 -30.13 8.82
C ILE A 188 1.13 -29.72 9.77
N THR A 189 1.10 -28.48 10.33
CA THR A 189 2.20 -27.97 11.17
C THR A 189 1.82 -27.88 12.64
N GLY A 190 0.53 -27.82 12.99
CA GLY A 190 0.05 -27.61 14.35
C GLY A 190 0.39 -26.23 14.94
N ASN A 191 0.90 -25.29 14.15
CA ASN A 191 1.39 -23.97 14.60
C ASN A 191 0.73 -22.83 13.85
N LEU A 192 0.51 -21.69 14.54
CA LEU A 192 0.04 -20.42 13.93
C LEU A 192 1.15 -19.36 13.95
N LEU A 193 2.11 -19.45 14.84
CA LEU A 193 3.28 -18.58 14.89
C LEU A 193 4.20 -18.86 13.69
N MET A 194 4.64 -17.80 13.02
CA MET A 194 5.37 -17.89 11.75
C MET A 194 6.69 -18.65 11.86
N VAL A 195 7.44 -18.46 12.95
CA VAL A 195 8.77 -19.07 13.12
C VAL A 195 8.69 -20.59 13.39
N PRO A 196 7.87 -21.07 14.35
CA PRO A 196 7.67 -22.51 14.54
C PRO A 196 7.08 -23.19 13.29
N MET A 197 6.09 -22.55 12.64
CA MET A 197 5.49 -23.05 11.40
C MET A 197 6.54 -23.26 10.31
N ARG A 198 7.46 -22.30 10.13
CA ARG A 198 8.56 -22.41 9.17
C ARG A 198 9.46 -23.60 9.45
N ALA A 199 9.79 -23.86 10.72
CA ALA A 199 10.62 -24.99 11.11
C ALA A 199 9.97 -26.33 10.73
N GLU A 200 8.68 -26.49 11.00
CA GLU A 200 7.91 -27.68 10.60
C GLU A 200 7.79 -27.81 9.07
N ILE A 201 7.52 -26.73 8.35
CA ILE A 201 7.46 -26.72 6.89
C ILE A 201 8.79 -27.16 6.27
N ALA A 202 9.92 -26.74 6.83
CA ALA A 202 11.24 -27.13 6.34
C ALA A 202 11.49 -28.64 6.44
N MET A 203 10.97 -29.30 7.48
CA MET A 203 11.02 -30.75 7.63
C MET A 203 10.03 -31.47 6.69
N LEU A 204 8.78 -30.97 6.65
CA LEU A 204 7.71 -31.59 5.85
C LEU A 204 7.93 -31.47 4.33
N TYR A 205 8.66 -30.46 3.87
CA TYR A 205 8.87 -30.23 2.43
C TYR A 205 9.66 -31.36 1.75
N GLN A 206 10.36 -32.20 2.52
CA GLN A 206 11.06 -33.39 2.02
C GLN A 206 10.12 -34.57 1.74
N ASP A 207 8.93 -34.58 2.34
CA ASP A 207 7.91 -35.61 2.08
C ASP A 207 7.04 -35.23 0.87
N PRO A 208 6.98 -36.08 -0.19
CA PRO A 208 6.18 -35.78 -1.39
C PRO A 208 4.69 -35.51 -1.13
N GLY A 209 4.08 -36.19 -0.12
CA GLY A 209 2.69 -36.00 0.24
C GLY A 209 2.46 -34.61 0.86
N ALA A 210 3.23 -34.26 1.86
CA ALA A 210 3.17 -32.96 2.52
C ALA A 210 3.57 -31.80 1.56
N LYS A 211 4.54 -32.01 0.68
CA LYS A 211 4.97 -31.04 -0.33
C LYS A 211 3.81 -30.60 -1.22
N THR A 212 2.94 -31.50 -1.65
CA THR A 212 1.77 -31.19 -2.46
C THR A 212 0.82 -30.27 -1.72
N VAL A 213 0.51 -30.58 -0.45
CA VAL A 213 -0.37 -29.77 0.40
C VAL A 213 0.25 -28.38 0.63
N LEU A 214 1.55 -28.30 0.88
CA LEU A 214 2.28 -27.03 1.05
C LEU A 214 2.19 -26.14 -0.20
N ILE A 215 2.37 -26.72 -1.40
CA ILE A 215 2.24 -25.96 -2.66
C ILE A 215 0.79 -25.49 -2.86
N MET A 216 -0.21 -26.31 -2.54
CA MET A 216 -1.61 -25.93 -2.61
C MET A 216 -1.94 -24.80 -1.63
N ALA A 217 -1.54 -24.92 -0.38
CA ALA A 217 -1.74 -23.89 0.65
C ALA A 217 -1.09 -22.56 0.25
N ALA A 218 0.17 -22.59 -0.19
CA ALA A 218 0.88 -21.42 -0.67
C ALA A 218 0.20 -20.78 -1.89
N GLY A 219 -0.34 -21.59 -2.81
CA GLY A 219 -1.11 -21.12 -3.96
C GLY A 219 -2.41 -20.42 -3.56
N ILE A 220 -3.16 -21.02 -2.66
CA ILE A 220 -4.43 -20.48 -2.16
C ILE A 220 -4.21 -19.17 -1.38
N LEU A 221 -3.21 -19.11 -0.49
CA LEU A 221 -2.81 -17.89 0.21
C LEU A 221 -2.42 -16.78 -0.78
N THR A 222 -1.65 -17.14 -1.80
CA THR A 222 -1.23 -16.20 -2.86
C THR A 222 -2.41 -15.64 -3.63
N ILE A 223 -3.36 -16.48 -4.05
CA ILE A 223 -4.59 -16.05 -4.75
C ILE A 223 -5.42 -15.14 -3.85
N GLY A 224 -5.64 -15.53 -2.59
CA GLY A 224 -6.42 -14.74 -1.64
C GLY A 224 -5.87 -13.32 -1.47
N LEU A 225 -4.57 -13.17 -1.24
CA LEU A 225 -3.92 -11.87 -1.11
C LEU A 225 -3.79 -11.13 -2.45
N SER A 226 -3.69 -11.83 -3.58
CA SER A 226 -3.72 -11.25 -4.92
C SER A 226 -5.06 -10.60 -5.25
N ILE A 227 -6.18 -11.20 -4.86
CA ILE A 227 -7.52 -10.62 -4.99
C ILE A 227 -7.60 -9.34 -4.17
N LYS A 228 -7.16 -9.37 -2.91
CA LYS A 228 -7.21 -8.23 -1.99
C LYS A 228 -6.31 -7.07 -2.40
N SER A 229 -5.13 -7.36 -2.91
CA SER A 229 -4.21 -6.32 -3.38
C SER A 229 -4.52 -5.80 -4.77
N GLY A 230 -5.37 -6.50 -5.54
CA GLY A 230 -5.75 -6.13 -6.90
C GLY A 230 -4.70 -6.46 -7.95
N LEU A 231 -4.01 -7.61 -7.83
CA LEU A 231 -3.17 -8.13 -8.91
C LEU A 231 -4.03 -8.53 -10.13
N PHE A 232 -3.49 -8.38 -11.34
CA PHE A 232 -4.12 -8.92 -12.54
C PHE A 232 -4.31 -10.46 -12.39
N PRO A 233 -5.49 -10.99 -12.75
CA PRO A 233 -6.65 -10.33 -13.37
C PRO A 233 -7.68 -9.71 -12.38
N PHE A 234 -7.45 -9.77 -11.07
CA PHE A 234 -8.42 -9.41 -10.03
C PHE A 234 -8.55 -7.89 -9.78
N HIS A 235 -7.92 -7.03 -10.55
CA HIS A 235 -7.84 -5.57 -10.34
C HIS A 235 -9.10 -4.77 -10.74
N TYR A 236 -10.14 -5.41 -11.26
CA TYR A 236 -11.32 -4.73 -11.84
C TYR A 236 -12.12 -3.88 -10.85
N TRP A 237 -12.02 -4.16 -9.55
CA TRP A 237 -12.70 -3.38 -8.53
C TRP A 237 -12.05 -2.01 -8.28
N MET A 238 -10.75 -1.87 -8.52
CA MET A 238 -9.97 -0.66 -8.18
C MET A 238 -10.44 0.62 -8.85
N PRO A 239 -10.74 0.66 -10.17
CA PRO A 239 -11.13 1.90 -10.84
C PRO A 239 -12.46 2.46 -10.37
N ASP A 240 -13.39 1.60 -10.00
CA ASP A 240 -14.68 2.01 -9.47
C ASP A 240 -14.55 2.45 -8.00
N THR A 241 -13.78 1.72 -7.22
CA THR A 241 -13.55 1.99 -5.80
C THR A 241 -12.80 3.31 -5.60
N TYR A 242 -11.63 3.44 -6.21
CA TYR A 242 -10.79 4.64 -6.04
C TYR A 242 -11.32 5.85 -6.84
N GLY A 243 -12.03 5.57 -7.94
CA GLY A 243 -12.56 6.63 -8.82
C GLY A 243 -13.76 7.38 -8.24
N TRP A 244 -14.52 6.76 -7.33
CA TRP A 244 -15.74 7.36 -6.74
C TRP A 244 -15.61 7.67 -5.24
N ALA A 245 -14.61 7.13 -4.56
CA ALA A 245 -14.35 7.43 -3.16
C ALA A 245 -14.05 8.92 -2.92
N THR A 246 -14.19 9.37 -1.67
CA THR A 246 -13.67 10.68 -1.28
C THR A 246 -12.15 10.72 -1.53
N PRO A 247 -11.57 11.88 -1.80
CA PRO A 247 -10.12 11.99 -2.08
C PRO A 247 -9.23 11.37 -1.02
N THR A 248 -9.55 11.62 0.26
CA THR A 248 -8.84 11.00 1.40
C THR A 248 -8.94 9.49 1.35
N SER A 249 -10.15 8.94 1.20
CA SER A 249 -10.37 7.49 1.13
C SER A 249 -9.66 6.86 -0.07
N ALA A 250 -9.72 7.48 -1.25
CA ALA A 250 -9.00 7.00 -2.43
C ALA A 250 -7.48 6.97 -2.22
N ALA A 251 -6.94 8.02 -1.58
CA ALA A 251 -5.53 8.08 -1.21
C ALA A 251 -5.14 6.95 -0.26
N LEU A 252 -5.91 6.72 0.82
CA LEU A 252 -5.64 5.67 1.82
C LEU A 252 -5.71 4.27 1.21
N LEU A 253 -6.78 3.97 0.47
CA LEU A 253 -6.99 2.66 -0.14
C LEU A 253 -5.91 2.32 -1.17
N SER A 254 -5.59 3.27 -2.05
CA SER A 254 -4.59 3.07 -3.08
C SER A 254 -3.17 3.03 -2.54
N SER A 255 -2.85 3.85 -1.52
CA SER A 255 -1.48 3.99 -1.02
C SER A 255 -1.11 2.98 0.06
N LEU A 256 -2.04 2.60 0.93
CA LEU A 256 -1.75 1.83 2.14
C LEU A 256 -2.36 0.43 2.10
N VAL A 257 -3.67 0.32 1.90
CA VAL A 257 -4.41 -0.94 2.07
C VAL A 257 -3.87 -2.05 1.19
N SER A 258 -3.77 -1.85 -0.12
CA SER A 258 -3.26 -2.88 -1.04
C SER A 258 -1.80 -3.27 -0.75
N LYS A 259 -0.98 -2.34 -0.23
CA LYS A 259 0.43 -2.59 0.09
C LYS A 259 0.60 -3.40 1.36
N SER A 260 -0.25 -3.20 2.36
CA SER A 260 -0.19 -4.00 3.57
C SER A 260 -0.54 -5.48 3.32
N TYR A 261 -1.48 -5.76 2.40
CA TYR A 261 -1.76 -7.13 1.94
C TYR A 261 -0.56 -7.76 1.24
N ILE A 262 0.13 -6.99 0.39
CA ILE A 262 1.34 -7.48 -0.30
C ILE A 262 2.48 -7.68 0.70
N PHE A 263 2.63 -6.80 1.69
CA PHE A 263 3.65 -6.96 2.72
C PHE A 263 3.40 -8.19 3.60
N LEU A 264 2.14 -8.47 3.94
CA LEU A 264 1.78 -9.73 4.61
C LEU A 264 2.16 -10.95 3.76
N LEU A 265 1.92 -10.90 2.44
CA LEU A 265 2.34 -11.96 1.52
C LEU A 265 3.86 -12.16 1.50
N ILE A 266 4.63 -11.07 1.49
CA ILE A 266 6.10 -11.12 1.59
C ILE A 266 6.52 -11.78 2.90
N LYS A 267 5.90 -11.42 4.05
CA LYS A 267 6.15 -12.05 5.35
C LYS A 267 5.88 -13.55 5.32
N ILE A 268 4.78 -13.97 4.68
CA ILE A 268 4.44 -15.40 4.53
C ILE A 268 5.50 -16.13 3.71
N TYR A 269 5.96 -15.59 2.59
CA TYR A 269 6.98 -16.22 1.77
C TYR A 269 8.33 -16.33 2.47
N TRP A 270 8.70 -15.36 3.30
CA TRP A 270 9.98 -15.35 4.00
C TRP A 270 9.95 -16.08 5.34
N ARG A 271 8.89 -15.90 6.12
CA ARG A 271 8.85 -16.28 7.54
C ARG A 271 7.99 -17.50 7.81
N VAL A 272 7.09 -17.86 6.90
CA VAL A 272 6.25 -19.06 7.02
C VAL A 272 6.78 -20.15 6.12
N ILE A 273 6.80 -19.91 4.81
CA ILE A 273 7.22 -20.93 3.83
C ILE A 273 8.75 -21.10 3.82
N GLY A 274 9.48 -20.02 4.00
CA GLY A 274 10.92 -19.94 3.78
C GLY A 274 11.23 -19.60 2.32
N ILE A 275 12.14 -18.64 2.13
CA ILE A 275 12.43 -18.10 0.79
C ILE A 275 13.05 -19.13 -0.15
N ASP A 276 13.84 -20.05 0.39
CA ASP A 276 14.47 -21.14 -0.37
C ASP A 276 13.40 -22.08 -0.93
N ILE A 277 12.48 -22.55 -0.09
CA ILE A 277 11.36 -23.41 -0.46
C ILE A 277 10.45 -22.69 -1.48
N PHE A 278 10.09 -21.42 -1.23
CA PHE A 278 9.27 -20.65 -2.15
C PHE A 278 9.93 -20.48 -3.52
N THR A 279 11.25 -20.37 -3.54
CA THR A 279 12.02 -20.24 -4.79
C THR A 279 11.88 -21.47 -5.69
N ASP A 280 11.71 -22.65 -5.12
CA ASP A 280 11.50 -23.91 -5.85
C ASP A 280 10.04 -24.13 -6.26
N MET A 281 9.08 -23.43 -5.64
CA MET A 281 7.68 -23.59 -5.97
C MET A 281 7.32 -22.97 -7.34
N PRO A 282 6.41 -23.59 -8.12
CA PRO A 282 5.94 -23.05 -9.40
C PRO A 282 5.19 -21.73 -9.25
N ILE A 283 4.61 -21.46 -8.06
CA ILE A 283 3.86 -20.26 -7.72
C ILE A 283 4.67 -18.99 -7.99
N ARG A 284 5.98 -19.00 -7.73
CA ARG A 284 6.87 -17.87 -8.02
C ARG A 284 6.82 -17.43 -9.48
N ASN A 285 6.83 -18.39 -10.41
CA ASN A 285 6.79 -18.08 -11.84
C ASN A 285 5.40 -17.60 -12.28
N ILE A 286 4.33 -18.14 -11.67
CA ILE A 286 2.95 -17.68 -11.90
C ILE A 286 2.82 -16.21 -11.45
N VAL A 287 3.28 -15.89 -10.26
CA VAL A 287 3.28 -14.53 -9.71
C VAL A 287 4.08 -13.56 -10.61
N PHE A 288 5.22 -14.01 -11.12
CA PHE A 288 6.04 -13.26 -12.07
C PHE A 288 5.26 -12.89 -13.34
N VAL A 289 4.64 -13.88 -13.98
CA VAL A 289 3.88 -13.68 -15.22
C VAL A 289 2.66 -12.79 -14.98
N LEU A 290 1.90 -13.02 -13.91
CA LEU A 290 0.75 -12.20 -13.56
C LEU A 290 1.17 -10.74 -13.25
N GLY A 291 2.34 -10.55 -12.65
CA GLY A 291 2.93 -9.23 -12.45
C GLY A 291 3.21 -8.51 -13.78
N LEU A 292 3.86 -9.18 -14.72
CA LEU A 292 4.11 -8.63 -16.08
C LEU A 292 2.81 -8.27 -16.80
N CYS A 293 1.82 -9.17 -16.76
CA CYS A 293 0.49 -8.89 -17.32
C CYS A 293 -0.15 -7.66 -16.66
N GLY A 294 -0.09 -7.57 -15.33
CA GLY A 294 -0.63 -6.41 -14.57
C GLY A 294 -0.01 -5.09 -15.00
N MET A 295 1.31 -5.04 -15.22
CA MET A 295 2.01 -3.85 -15.70
C MET A 295 1.45 -3.35 -17.03
N ILE A 296 1.22 -4.24 -17.97
CA ILE A 296 0.78 -3.90 -19.33
C ILE A 296 -0.73 -3.59 -19.35
N PHE A 297 -1.57 -4.52 -18.87
CA PHE A 297 -3.04 -4.35 -18.91
C PHE A 297 -3.51 -3.17 -18.05
N GLY A 298 -2.92 -2.95 -16.87
CA GLY A 298 -3.21 -1.78 -16.04
C GLY A 298 -2.87 -0.47 -16.75
N SER A 299 -1.69 -0.39 -17.41
CA SER A 299 -1.26 0.80 -18.16
C SER A 299 -2.13 1.05 -19.40
N VAL A 300 -2.50 0.02 -20.14
CA VAL A 300 -3.42 0.14 -21.31
C VAL A 300 -4.80 0.63 -20.86
N SER A 301 -5.30 0.11 -19.74
CA SER A 301 -6.58 0.56 -19.16
C SER A 301 -6.52 2.02 -18.70
N ALA A 302 -5.38 2.46 -18.15
CA ALA A 302 -5.17 3.86 -17.77
C ALA A 302 -5.22 4.81 -18.99
N ILE A 303 -4.67 4.41 -20.13
CA ILE A 303 -4.74 5.20 -21.38
C ILE A 303 -6.19 5.37 -21.87
N ARG A 304 -7.02 4.33 -21.71
CA ARG A 304 -8.43 4.32 -22.15
C ARG A 304 -9.37 5.02 -21.16
N ALA A 305 -8.90 5.39 -19.98
CA ALA A 305 -9.73 6.05 -18.99
C ALA A 305 -10.19 7.45 -19.48
N GLU A 306 -11.46 7.78 -19.24
CA GLU A 306 -12.06 9.09 -19.58
C GLU A 306 -11.98 10.11 -18.45
N ASN A 307 -11.62 9.66 -17.26
CA ASN A 307 -11.62 10.40 -16.00
C ASN A 307 -10.25 10.29 -15.35
N ILE A 308 -9.73 11.39 -14.80
CA ILE A 308 -8.40 11.46 -14.22
C ILE A 308 -8.24 10.53 -12.99
N ASN A 309 -9.27 10.43 -12.12
CA ASN A 309 -9.22 9.53 -10.97
C ASN A 309 -9.18 8.05 -11.40
N ARG A 310 -9.96 7.67 -12.40
CA ARG A 310 -9.94 6.30 -12.95
C ARG A 310 -8.60 5.99 -13.63
N MET A 311 -8.00 6.96 -14.31
CA MET A 311 -6.64 6.81 -14.86
C MET A 311 -5.63 6.56 -13.76
N VAL A 312 -5.66 7.36 -12.69
CA VAL A 312 -4.78 7.17 -11.53
C VAL A 312 -5.04 5.82 -10.85
N ALA A 313 -6.29 5.35 -10.78
CA ALA A 313 -6.66 4.04 -10.24
C ALA A 313 -6.11 2.88 -11.08
N PHE A 314 -6.29 2.89 -12.41
CA PHE A 314 -5.70 1.88 -13.30
C PHE A 314 -4.18 1.90 -13.27
N SER A 315 -3.57 3.07 -13.16
CA SER A 315 -2.13 3.16 -12.97
C SER A 315 -1.66 2.56 -11.65
N SER A 316 -2.53 2.49 -10.60
CA SER A 316 -2.21 1.75 -9.36
C SER A 316 -2.18 0.25 -9.59
N ALA A 317 -3.12 -0.30 -10.37
CA ALA A 317 -3.11 -1.71 -10.76
C ALA A 317 -1.83 -2.08 -11.53
N ALA A 318 -1.38 -1.21 -12.45
CA ALA A 318 -0.11 -1.41 -13.14
C ALA A 318 1.08 -1.47 -12.19
N GLN A 319 1.14 -0.58 -11.19
CA GLN A 319 2.25 -0.56 -10.22
C GLN A 319 2.23 -1.76 -9.25
N ILE A 320 1.06 -2.30 -8.94
CA ILE A 320 0.96 -3.58 -8.23
C ILE A 320 1.61 -4.69 -9.06
N GLY A 321 1.43 -4.67 -10.38
CA GLY A 321 2.13 -5.56 -11.29
C GLY A 321 3.66 -5.52 -11.14
N TYR A 322 4.26 -4.32 -11.00
CA TYR A 322 5.70 -4.17 -10.74
C TYR A 322 6.12 -4.87 -9.44
N ILE A 323 5.34 -4.72 -8.37
CA ILE A 323 5.67 -5.33 -7.08
C ILE A 323 5.66 -6.86 -7.18
N TYR A 324 4.60 -7.43 -7.77
CA TYR A 324 4.48 -8.87 -7.95
C TYR A 324 5.50 -9.45 -8.93
N MET A 325 5.88 -8.71 -9.98
CA MET A 325 6.99 -9.06 -10.85
C MET A 325 8.29 -9.17 -10.04
N GLY A 326 8.58 -8.20 -9.16
CA GLY A 326 9.74 -8.21 -8.28
C GLY A 326 9.77 -9.40 -7.32
N ILE A 327 8.63 -9.72 -6.70
CA ILE A 327 8.46 -10.92 -5.86
C ILE A 327 8.72 -12.19 -6.68
N GLY A 328 8.18 -12.26 -7.89
CA GLY A 328 8.34 -13.41 -8.80
C GLY A 328 9.75 -13.55 -9.41
N LEU A 329 10.55 -12.48 -9.47
CA LEU A 329 11.98 -12.55 -9.75
C LEU A 329 12.68 -13.37 -8.66
N GLY A 330 12.27 -13.19 -7.41
CA GLY A 330 12.88 -13.85 -6.25
C GLY A 330 14.24 -13.25 -5.88
N GLY A 331 14.89 -13.87 -4.91
CA GLY A 331 16.16 -13.40 -4.36
C GLY A 331 16.02 -12.08 -3.58
N THR A 332 17.02 -11.74 -2.78
CA THR A 332 17.00 -10.52 -1.95
C THR A 332 16.84 -9.26 -2.81
N ALA A 333 17.48 -9.18 -3.98
CA ALA A 333 17.39 -8.05 -4.88
C ALA A 333 15.95 -7.81 -5.40
N GLY A 334 15.24 -8.88 -5.80
CA GLY A 334 13.85 -8.78 -6.28
C GLY A 334 12.89 -8.30 -5.19
N TYR A 335 13.02 -8.80 -3.97
CA TYR A 335 12.23 -8.36 -2.82
C TYR A 335 12.60 -6.94 -2.38
N THR A 336 13.88 -6.58 -2.38
CA THR A 336 14.33 -5.20 -2.11
C THR A 336 13.69 -4.21 -3.08
N ALA A 337 13.71 -4.52 -4.38
CA ALA A 337 13.07 -3.70 -5.39
C ALA A 337 11.54 -3.59 -5.19
N ALA A 338 10.88 -4.71 -4.85
CA ALA A 338 9.45 -4.75 -4.59
C ALA A 338 9.06 -3.90 -3.37
N ILE A 339 9.78 -4.02 -2.25
CA ILE A 339 9.52 -3.27 -1.01
C ILE A 339 9.83 -1.79 -1.19
N PHE A 340 10.94 -1.45 -1.84
CA PHE A 340 11.24 -0.06 -2.20
C PHE A 340 10.12 0.54 -3.05
N HIS A 341 9.61 -0.21 -4.01
CA HIS A 341 8.49 0.23 -4.84
C HIS A 341 7.20 0.39 -4.03
N ILE A 342 6.93 -0.45 -3.05
CA ILE A 342 5.79 -0.29 -2.11
C ILE A 342 5.86 1.08 -1.45
N MET A 343 7.00 1.46 -0.89
CA MET A 343 7.20 2.74 -0.20
C MET A 343 7.06 3.94 -1.16
N ALA A 344 7.77 3.92 -2.29
CA ALA A 344 7.74 4.99 -3.28
C ALA A 344 6.34 5.18 -3.88
N HIS A 345 5.64 4.08 -4.14
CA HIS A 345 4.28 4.09 -4.67
C HIS A 345 3.26 4.58 -3.63
N ALA A 346 3.42 4.25 -2.34
CA ALA A 346 2.55 4.75 -1.28
C ALA A 346 2.55 6.29 -1.23
N VAL A 347 3.72 6.90 -1.22
CA VAL A 347 3.90 8.35 -1.22
C VAL A 347 3.33 8.99 -2.50
N THR A 348 3.70 8.45 -3.65
CA THR A 348 3.33 9.01 -4.97
C THR A 348 1.83 8.95 -5.22
N LYS A 349 1.17 7.84 -4.87
CA LYS A 349 -0.28 7.68 -5.11
C LYS A 349 -1.15 8.49 -4.17
N SER A 350 -0.74 8.62 -2.92
CA SER A 350 -1.43 9.53 -1.99
C SER A 350 -1.44 10.94 -2.55
N GLN A 351 -0.30 11.43 -3.03
CA GLN A 351 -0.18 12.76 -3.62
C GLN A 351 -1.07 12.92 -4.87
N LEU A 352 -1.08 11.94 -5.78
CA LEU A 352 -1.92 12.00 -6.98
C LEU A 352 -3.41 12.07 -6.64
N PHE A 353 -3.92 11.19 -5.75
CA PHE A 353 -5.34 11.16 -5.40
C PHE A 353 -5.80 12.39 -4.61
N LEU A 354 -4.92 12.99 -3.81
CA LEU A 354 -5.21 14.22 -3.07
C LEU A 354 -5.17 15.46 -3.96
N THR A 355 -4.52 15.40 -5.11
CA THR A 355 -4.38 16.55 -6.04
C THR A 355 -5.47 16.57 -7.09
N THR A 356 -5.94 15.41 -7.58
CA THR A 356 -6.94 15.36 -8.67
C THR A 356 -8.24 16.11 -8.37
N PRO A 357 -8.80 16.10 -7.15
CA PRO A 357 -10.01 16.87 -6.84
C PRO A 357 -9.76 18.38 -6.86
N ARG A 358 -8.57 18.83 -6.48
CA ARG A 358 -8.21 20.25 -6.56
C ARG A 358 -8.21 20.77 -8.02
N LEU A 359 -7.74 19.93 -8.94
CA LEU A 359 -7.85 20.22 -10.37
C LEU A 359 -9.31 20.23 -10.85
N ALA A 360 -10.18 19.41 -10.22
CA ALA A 360 -11.61 19.39 -10.51
C ALA A 360 -12.33 20.65 -10.01
N ASP A 361 -11.99 21.17 -8.83
CA ASP A 361 -12.60 22.39 -8.24
C ASP A 361 -12.56 23.56 -9.24
N VAL A 362 -11.47 23.72 -9.99
CA VAL A 362 -11.34 24.79 -10.99
C VAL A 362 -11.91 24.44 -12.37
N SER A 363 -12.39 23.21 -12.56
CA SER A 363 -13.02 22.74 -13.80
C SER A 363 -14.54 22.58 -13.70
N GLY A 364 -15.17 23.15 -12.66
CA GLY A 364 -16.60 23.00 -12.36
C GLY A 364 -16.93 21.60 -11.84
N ASP A 365 -16.16 21.10 -10.89
CA ASP A 365 -16.28 19.80 -10.23
C ASP A 365 -16.23 18.59 -11.17
N SER A 366 -15.61 18.75 -12.33
CA SER A 366 -15.52 17.71 -13.34
C SER A 366 -14.15 17.06 -13.39
N LEU A 367 -14.12 15.75 -13.16
CA LEU A 367 -12.93 14.91 -13.29
C LEU A 367 -12.68 14.40 -14.72
N ARG A 368 -13.56 14.75 -15.69
CA ARG A 368 -13.41 14.32 -17.08
C ARG A 368 -12.30 15.11 -17.78
N PHE A 369 -11.42 14.42 -18.52
CA PHE A 369 -10.29 15.04 -19.20
C PHE A 369 -10.66 16.26 -20.05
N LYS A 370 -11.79 16.22 -20.76
CA LYS A 370 -12.23 17.34 -21.62
C LYS A 370 -12.40 18.67 -20.87
N ASN A 371 -12.68 18.61 -19.57
CA ASN A 371 -12.96 19.78 -18.74
C ASN A 371 -11.73 20.26 -17.94
N LEU A 372 -10.64 19.49 -17.91
CA LEU A 372 -9.44 19.80 -17.12
C LEU A 372 -8.45 20.75 -17.84
N GLN A 373 -8.80 21.30 -19.01
CA GLN A 373 -7.91 22.19 -19.74
C GLN A 373 -7.64 23.47 -18.95
N GLY A 374 -6.36 23.79 -18.75
CA GLY A 374 -5.92 25.01 -18.08
C GLY A 374 -6.02 25.00 -16.55
N CYS A 375 -6.46 23.90 -15.93
CA CYS A 375 -6.65 23.83 -14.48
C CYS A 375 -5.35 24.08 -13.69
N ALA A 376 -4.20 23.61 -14.18
CA ALA A 376 -2.91 23.85 -13.54
C ALA A 376 -2.45 25.32 -13.61
N LEU A 377 -2.98 26.10 -14.55
CA LEU A 377 -2.70 27.54 -14.63
C LEU A 377 -3.59 28.33 -13.67
N ALA A 378 -4.79 27.84 -13.41
CA ALA A 378 -5.72 28.42 -12.45
C ALA A 378 -5.34 28.06 -10.99
N ASP A 379 -4.87 26.84 -10.78
CA ASP A 379 -4.32 26.36 -9.52
C ASP A 379 -2.88 25.83 -9.71
N PRO A 380 -1.86 26.71 -9.65
CA PRO A 380 -0.48 26.33 -9.88
C PRO A 380 0.06 25.33 -8.84
N ASN A 381 -0.42 25.38 -7.58
CA ASN A 381 0.00 24.45 -6.54
C ASN A 381 -0.50 23.04 -6.83
N ALA A 382 -1.79 22.88 -7.16
CA ALA A 382 -2.32 21.59 -7.57
C ALA A 382 -1.66 21.09 -8.86
N GLY A 383 -1.40 21.99 -9.83
CA GLY A 383 -0.63 21.68 -11.04
C GLY A 383 0.74 21.09 -10.73
N LEU A 384 1.53 21.75 -9.86
CA LEU A 384 2.86 21.30 -9.45
C LEU A 384 2.80 19.97 -8.68
N PHE A 385 1.88 19.85 -7.73
CA PHE A 385 1.70 18.63 -6.93
C PHE A 385 1.11 17.45 -7.72
N PHE A 386 0.57 17.67 -8.90
CA PHE A 386 0.24 16.62 -9.85
C PHE A 386 1.41 16.31 -10.80
N LEU A 387 2.18 17.34 -11.23
CA LEU A 387 3.32 17.18 -12.12
C LEU A 387 4.42 16.29 -11.50
N LEU A 388 4.87 16.61 -10.28
CA LEU A 388 6.01 15.93 -9.66
C LEU A 388 5.78 14.42 -9.45
N PRO A 389 4.67 13.96 -8.85
CA PRO A 389 4.39 12.54 -8.75
C PRO A 389 4.15 11.86 -10.12
N SER A 390 3.62 12.58 -11.11
CA SER A 390 3.48 12.06 -12.47
C SER A 390 4.84 11.78 -13.11
N LEU A 391 5.83 12.67 -12.94
CA LEU A 391 7.21 12.46 -13.40
C LEU A 391 7.86 11.26 -12.71
N SER A 392 7.61 11.09 -11.40
CA SER A 392 8.06 9.91 -10.66
C SER A 392 7.46 8.62 -11.24
N MET A 393 6.16 8.60 -11.54
CA MET A 393 5.47 7.43 -12.11
C MET A 393 5.98 7.08 -13.52
N ILE A 394 6.31 8.07 -14.33
CA ILE A 394 6.95 7.86 -15.63
C ILE A 394 8.34 7.23 -15.46
N GLY A 395 9.04 7.60 -14.41
CA GLY A 395 10.40 7.15 -14.12
C GLY A 395 11.45 8.17 -14.57
N ILE A 396 11.20 9.46 -14.36
CA ILE A 396 12.22 10.51 -14.54
C ILE A 396 13.24 10.42 -13.41
N PRO A 397 14.56 10.53 -13.69
CA PRO A 397 15.61 10.57 -12.67
C PRO A 397 15.32 11.59 -11.56
N ILE A 398 15.96 11.41 -10.39
CA ILE A 398 15.78 12.21 -9.17
C ILE A 398 14.61 11.73 -8.30
N PHE A 399 13.55 11.11 -8.87
CA PHE A 399 12.39 10.63 -8.12
C PHE A 399 12.48 9.14 -7.77
N GLY A 400 11.81 8.74 -6.69
CA GLY A 400 11.77 7.35 -6.21
C GLY A 400 11.25 6.34 -7.24
N GLY A 401 10.38 6.76 -8.16
CA GLY A 401 9.88 5.90 -9.24
C GLY A 401 10.95 5.45 -10.23
N PHE A 402 11.94 6.30 -10.53
CA PHE A 402 13.10 5.93 -11.36
C PHE A 402 13.99 4.91 -10.63
N SER A 403 14.37 5.22 -9.39
CA SER A 403 15.22 4.34 -8.58
C SER A 403 14.60 2.96 -8.42
N SER A 404 13.28 2.89 -8.23
CA SER A 404 12.55 1.63 -8.17
C SER A 404 12.70 0.82 -9.47
N LYS A 405 12.52 1.44 -10.64
CA LYS A 405 12.69 0.76 -11.94
C LYS A 405 14.12 0.29 -12.15
N LEU A 406 15.09 1.08 -11.71
CA LEU A 406 16.51 0.72 -11.75
C LEU A 406 16.77 -0.52 -10.89
N PHE A 407 16.21 -0.59 -9.66
CA PHE A 407 16.37 -1.78 -8.81
C PHE A 407 15.71 -3.03 -9.40
N PHE A 408 14.57 -2.92 -10.07
CA PHE A 408 14.00 -4.05 -10.81
C PHE A 408 14.88 -4.50 -11.96
N ALA A 409 15.47 -3.57 -12.72
CA ALA A 409 16.40 -3.89 -13.79
C ALA A 409 17.66 -4.59 -13.26
N MET A 410 18.22 -4.11 -12.15
CA MET A 410 19.37 -4.74 -11.48
C MET A 410 19.02 -6.14 -10.97
N ALA A 411 17.89 -6.31 -10.29
CA ALA A 411 17.44 -7.62 -9.82
C ALA A 411 17.20 -8.60 -10.98
N ALA A 412 16.74 -8.11 -12.12
CA ALA A 412 16.61 -8.93 -13.33
C ALA A 412 17.97 -9.30 -13.93
N ALA A 413 18.94 -8.37 -13.90
CA ALA A 413 20.31 -8.64 -14.36
C ALA A 413 21.00 -9.71 -13.48
N ASP A 414 20.84 -9.62 -12.17
CA ASP A 414 21.35 -10.63 -11.21
C ASP A 414 20.73 -12.01 -11.47
N ARG A 415 19.45 -12.06 -11.87
CA ARG A 415 18.77 -13.32 -12.17
C ARG A 415 19.16 -13.92 -13.52
N GLY A 416 19.40 -13.06 -14.52
CA GLY A 416 19.79 -13.47 -15.88
C GLY A 416 18.68 -14.20 -16.67
N GLY A 417 19.09 -14.83 -17.77
CA GLY A 417 18.23 -15.69 -18.59
C GLY A 417 17.01 -14.99 -19.21
N ILE A 418 15.96 -15.75 -19.47
CA ILE A 418 14.72 -15.24 -20.09
C ILE A 418 14.02 -14.18 -19.21
N LYS A 419 14.15 -14.28 -17.88
CA LYS A 419 13.53 -13.32 -16.96
C LYS A 419 14.13 -11.91 -17.13
N LEU A 420 15.44 -11.78 -17.37
CA LEU A 420 16.08 -10.51 -17.68
C LEU A 420 15.42 -9.85 -18.90
N ILE A 421 15.29 -10.59 -19.99
CA ILE A 421 14.71 -10.06 -21.24
C ILE A 421 13.27 -9.64 -21.03
N LEU A 422 12.46 -10.48 -20.40
CA LEU A 422 11.04 -10.19 -20.13
C LEU A 422 10.85 -8.96 -19.25
N VAL A 423 11.67 -8.81 -18.20
CA VAL A 423 11.60 -7.65 -17.30
C VAL A 423 12.03 -6.38 -18.04
N MET A 424 13.13 -6.41 -18.80
CA MET A 424 13.59 -5.22 -19.53
C MET A 424 12.55 -4.77 -20.56
N LEU A 425 11.94 -5.70 -21.30
CA LEU A 425 10.86 -5.40 -22.24
C LEU A 425 9.62 -4.83 -21.52
N ALA A 426 9.22 -5.43 -20.39
CA ALA A 426 8.07 -4.97 -19.62
C ALA A 426 8.31 -3.59 -18.98
N LEU A 427 9.51 -3.32 -18.45
CA LEU A 427 9.89 -2.02 -17.92
C LEU A 427 9.87 -0.94 -18.99
N ALA A 428 10.43 -1.23 -20.18
CA ALA A 428 10.42 -0.30 -21.31
C ALA A 428 8.98 -0.01 -21.79
N ALA A 429 8.20 -1.06 -22.06
CA ALA A 429 6.83 -0.95 -22.52
C ALA A 429 5.94 -0.20 -21.49
N SER A 430 5.98 -0.60 -20.22
CA SER A 430 5.17 0.03 -19.19
C SER A 430 5.60 1.47 -18.90
N SER A 431 6.90 1.80 -18.99
CA SER A 431 7.37 3.19 -18.84
C SER A 431 6.86 4.07 -19.98
N LEU A 432 6.88 3.56 -21.22
CA LEU A 432 6.32 4.27 -22.37
C LEU A 432 4.81 4.49 -22.21
N LEU A 433 4.06 3.44 -21.82
CA LEU A 433 2.63 3.54 -21.57
C LEU A 433 2.33 4.54 -20.44
N ASN A 434 3.10 4.53 -19.34
CA ASN A 434 2.98 5.50 -18.25
C ASN A 434 3.21 6.95 -18.75
N ALA A 435 4.22 7.15 -19.58
CA ALA A 435 4.48 8.45 -20.20
C ALA A 435 3.29 8.89 -21.06
N MET A 436 2.68 8.01 -21.86
CA MET A 436 1.56 8.34 -22.72
C MET A 436 0.38 8.93 -21.95
N TYR A 437 -0.09 8.32 -20.86
CA TYR A 437 -1.26 8.85 -20.16
C TYR A 437 -0.94 10.00 -19.20
N PHE A 438 0.23 10.01 -18.54
CA PHE A 438 0.60 11.13 -17.69
C PHE A 438 0.96 12.38 -18.47
N ILE A 439 1.80 12.28 -19.53
CA ILE A 439 2.18 13.43 -20.35
C ILE A 439 0.95 14.02 -21.04
N ARG A 440 0.07 13.17 -21.61
CA ARG A 440 -1.20 13.61 -22.17
C ARG A 440 -2.03 14.41 -21.18
N THR A 441 -2.08 13.97 -19.92
CA THR A 441 -2.81 14.67 -18.86
C THR A 441 -2.13 15.98 -18.50
N LEU A 442 -0.80 15.98 -18.34
CA LEU A 442 -0.01 17.19 -18.04
C LEU A 442 -0.15 18.24 -19.15
N ILE A 443 -0.01 17.87 -20.41
CA ILE A 443 -0.24 18.81 -21.53
C ILE A 443 -1.62 19.43 -21.39
N ARG A 444 -2.65 18.65 -21.13
CA ARG A 444 -4.02 19.15 -21.05
C ARG A 444 -4.22 20.14 -19.89
N ILE A 445 -3.76 19.83 -18.68
CA ILE A 445 -3.96 20.70 -17.52
C ILE A 445 -3.15 22.00 -17.60
N TYR A 446 -2.03 22.00 -18.35
CA TYR A 446 -1.20 23.20 -18.57
C TYR A 446 -1.49 23.95 -19.89
N THR A 447 -2.33 23.41 -20.77
CA THR A 447 -2.75 24.12 -21.98
C THR A 447 -3.81 25.18 -21.63
N PRO A 448 -3.63 26.47 -21.97
CA PRO A 448 -4.60 27.54 -21.64
C PRO A 448 -6.02 27.20 -22.09
N ALA A 449 -7.00 27.43 -21.21
CA ALA A 449 -8.41 27.34 -21.57
C ALA A 449 -8.92 28.67 -22.21
N GLN A 450 -9.97 28.58 -23.02
CA GLN A 450 -10.59 29.76 -23.61
C GLN A 450 -11.20 30.74 -22.59
N ARG A 451 -11.62 30.20 -21.40
CA ARG A 451 -12.07 31.00 -20.26
C ARG A 451 -11.05 30.84 -19.12
N ALA A 452 -10.49 31.97 -18.69
CA ALA A 452 -9.62 31.98 -17.51
C ALA A 452 -10.46 31.68 -16.26
N ALA A 453 -10.17 30.58 -15.59
CA ALA A 453 -10.73 30.32 -14.27
C ALA A 453 -10.09 31.25 -13.22
N ALA A 454 -10.82 31.60 -12.17
CA ALA A 454 -10.28 32.37 -11.07
C ALA A 454 -9.11 31.61 -10.40
N LYS A 455 -8.04 32.36 -10.08
CA LYS A 455 -6.89 31.75 -9.38
C LYS A 455 -7.29 31.32 -7.98
N VAL A 456 -7.00 30.07 -7.65
CA VAL A 456 -7.26 29.48 -6.35
C VAL A 456 -5.96 29.46 -5.53
N ARG A 457 -6.06 29.78 -4.25
CA ARG A 457 -4.97 29.63 -3.27
C ARG A 457 -5.41 28.65 -2.18
N HIS A 458 -4.50 27.77 -1.80
CA HIS A 458 -4.73 26.78 -0.74
C HIS A 458 -4.08 27.21 0.57
N GLY A 459 -4.68 26.78 1.68
CA GLY A 459 -4.13 26.96 3.01
C GLY A 459 -2.92 26.04 3.28
N LEU A 460 -2.30 26.24 4.44
CA LEU A 460 -1.17 25.41 4.89
C LEU A 460 -1.57 23.95 5.11
N ASP A 461 -2.81 23.72 5.43
CA ASP A 461 -3.41 22.40 5.66
C ASP A 461 -3.34 21.47 4.45
N TYR A 462 -3.34 22.03 3.24
CA TYR A 462 -3.10 21.30 2.00
C TYR A 462 -1.63 21.32 1.59
N ASN A 463 -1.00 22.49 1.60
CA ASN A 463 0.35 22.64 1.05
C ASN A 463 1.41 21.88 1.84
N ILE A 464 1.36 21.87 3.18
CA ILE A 464 2.36 21.18 4.02
C ILE A 464 2.37 19.67 3.73
N PRO A 465 1.23 18.94 3.79
CA PRO A 465 1.23 17.51 3.47
C PRO A 465 1.72 17.20 2.05
N MET A 466 1.36 18.05 1.07
CA MET A 466 1.82 17.87 -0.31
C MET A 466 3.34 18.06 -0.45
N ILE A 467 3.92 19.04 0.26
CA ILE A 467 5.36 19.25 0.31
C ILE A 467 6.04 18.04 0.98
N VAL A 468 5.50 17.54 2.10
CA VAL A 468 6.05 16.37 2.80
C VAL A 468 6.08 15.15 1.88
N LEU A 469 4.98 14.86 1.16
CA LEU A 469 4.93 13.75 0.20
C LEU A 469 5.91 13.97 -0.97
N THR A 470 6.04 15.20 -1.47
CA THR A 470 7.00 15.54 -2.52
C THR A 470 8.44 15.33 -2.06
N LEU A 471 8.79 15.84 -0.88
CA LEU A 471 10.12 15.66 -0.28
C LEU A 471 10.42 14.19 0.00
N GLY A 472 9.43 13.41 0.47
CA GLY A 472 9.55 11.97 0.65
C GLY A 472 9.88 11.26 -0.66
N ASN A 473 9.19 11.60 -1.77
CA ASN A 473 9.46 11.03 -3.08
C ASN A 473 10.85 11.41 -3.62
N LEU A 474 11.28 12.66 -3.43
CA LEU A 474 12.63 13.14 -3.78
C LEU A 474 13.71 12.45 -2.93
N ALA A 475 13.49 12.35 -1.62
CA ALA A 475 14.42 11.66 -0.72
C ALA A 475 14.62 10.20 -1.12
N MET A 476 13.54 9.48 -1.45
CA MET A 476 13.63 8.10 -1.97
C MET A 476 14.40 8.03 -3.30
N GLY A 477 14.32 9.05 -4.15
CA GLY A 477 15.10 9.10 -5.38
C GLY A 477 16.59 9.37 -5.14
N LEU A 478 16.90 10.43 -4.38
CA LEU A 478 18.26 10.89 -4.13
C LEU A 478 19.07 9.95 -3.21
N PHE A 479 18.40 9.40 -2.18
CA PHE A 479 19.01 8.50 -1.20
C PHE A 479 18.60 7.04 -1.40
N SER A 480 18.26 6.65 -2.63
CA SER A 480 17.70 5.35 -2.96
C SER A 480 18.53 4.17 -2.46
N TRP A 481 19.87 4.28 -2.51
CA TRP A 481 20.78 3.24 -2.03
C TRP A 481 20.72 3.03 -0.51
N VAL A 482 20.52 4.11 0.26
CA VAL A 482 20.37 4.02 1.72
C VAL A 482 19.11 3.24 2.06
N PHE A 483 17.99 3.56 1.37
CA PHE A 483 16.74 2.80 1.52
C PHE A 483 16.91 1.33 1.11
N ALA A 484 17.57 1.07 -0.02
CA ALA A 484 17.79 -0.30 -0.50
C ALA A 484 18.65 -1.12 0.47
N GLN A 485 19.70 -0.52 1.05
CA GLN A 485 20.51 -1.17 2.08
C GLN A 485 19.70 -1.46 3.36
N ALA A 486 18.92 -0.50 3.84
CA ALA A 486 18.06 -0.69 5.01
C ALA A 486 17.02 -1.80 4.79
N ILE A 487 16.43 -1.86 3.59
CA ILE A 487 15.49 -2.94 3.21
C ILE A 487 16.23 -4.28 3.16
N GLY A 488 17.42 -4.35 2.53
CA GLY A 488 18.21 -5.57 2.44
C GLY A 488 18.63 -6.10 3.82
N GLN A 489 19.07 -5.22 4.72
CA GLN A 489 19.38 -5.56 6.12
C GLN A 489 18.11 -6.05 6.85
N GLY A 490 16.98 -5.36 6.68
CA GLY A 490 15.72 -5.75 7.27
C GLY A 490 15.20 -7.12 6.77
N LEU A 491 15.40 -7.45 5.49
CA LEU A 491 15.11 -8.79 4.95
C LEU A 491 16.02 -9.85 5.55
N GLY A 492 17.30 -9.54 5.80
CA GLY A 492 18.22 -10.42 6.53
C GLY A 492 17.75 -10.70 7.96
N MET A 493 17.05 -9.75 8.60
CA MET A 493 16.49 -9.95 9.94
C MET A 493 15.19 -10.81 9.91
N PHE A 494 14.60 -11.08 8.75
CA PHE A 494 13.41 -11.96 8.63
C PHE A 494 13.72 -13.44 8.79
N MET A 495 14.99 -13.82 8.65
CA MET A 495 15.46 -15.20 8.76
C MET A 495 15.63 -15.70 10.21
#